data_a95fb6f66f597304bae6b8af5e2e917d
#
_entry.id   a95fb6f66f597304bae6b8af5e2e917d
#
_cell.length_a   1.000
_cell.length_b   1.000
_cell.length_c   1.000
_cell.angle_alpha   90.00
_cell.angle_beta   90.00
_cell.angle_gamma   90.00
#
_symmetry.space_group_name_H-M   'P 1'
#
loop_
_entity.id
_entity.type
_entity.pdbx_description
1 polymer ?
#
loop_
_entity_poly.entity_id
_entity_poly.type
_entity_poly.pdbx_seq_one_letter_code
_entity_poly.pdbx_strand_id
1 'polypeptide(L)'
;NDIKFEPTREQKIQVIKHLQCDVFIDDLPEILENNNFPVDCRRILFDPEKQHKKAAMEKVHSWDNVSALLLGEWNAIELNALAESCGLSPERGVKAVSGGGNSPVYKGFTISENDFAIKIYPPDSAHDRLRSEFDGLSLIHTFCTLNTPEPLSVNRSLEVAAFRWVEGKLIKNPESTDIDQAVELLSSLQQYRHQNEFETFPFASAACLSGRQIEQQLKLRVDRLLAENNERLKNFLNKEFESFVKTMLERAIALWPNQGFDMEITRNQQILSPSDFGFHNALKNVNGSIVFIDFEYFGWDDPVKLLCDFAFHPGMELSVGMRKYWFQESLKLYGEELIPRLNASWPLYGLCWVLIMLNEFREDIWVRRCAAEPTVKGSRKDLQIRQQKRASQLLKFIDHSVKTQTFDFM
;
A
#
# COMPACT_ATOMS: atom_id res chain seq x y z
N ASN A 1 -21.99 30.41 13.53
CA ASN A 1 -20.65 30.26 14.11
C ASN A 1 -20.77 30.41 15.63
N ASP A 2 -20.95 29.28 16.31
CA ASP A 2 -21.09 29.28 17.77
C ASP A 2 -19.74 28.85 18.38
N ILE A 3 -19.15 29.72 19.19
CA ILE A 3 -17.98 29.39 19.99
C ILE A 3 -18.48 28.97 21.36
N LYS A 4 -18.09 27.78 21.82
CA LYS A 4 -18.43 27.24 23.15
C LYS A 4 -17.15 26.89 23.89
N PHE A 5 -17.05 27.28 25.13
CA PHE A 5 -15.95 26.95 26.00
C PHE A 5 -16.46 26.06 27.13
N GLU A 6 -15.88 24.89 27.26
CA GLU A 6 -16.24 23.95 28.32
C GLU A 6 -15.07 23.75 29.27
N PRO A 7 -15.31 23.87 30.59
CA PRO A 7 -14.22 23.87 31.60
C PRO A 7 -13.64 22.45 31.82
N THR A 8 -14.36 21.38 31.42
CA THR A 8 -13.88 20.01 31.60
C THR A 8 -13.99 19.19 30.30
N ARG A 9 -13.17 18.12 30.21
CA ARG A 9 -13.21 17.17 29.08
C ARG A 9 -14.56 16.47 28.96
N GLU A 10 -15.17 16.10 30.08
CA GLU A 10 -16.47 15.45 30.13
C GLU A 10 -17.59 16.36 29.58
N GLN A 11 -17.58 17.64 29.97
CA GLN A 11 -18.54 18.62 29.44
C GLN A 11 -18.34 18.84 27.95
N LYS A 12 -17.09 18.93 27.48
CA LYS A 12 -16.77 19.02 26.04
C LYS A 12 -17.36 17.84 25.27
N ILE A 13 -17.21 16.61 25.77
CA ILE A 13 -17.80 15.40 25.16
C ILE A 13 -19.33 15.44 25.15
N GLN A 14 -19.97 15.94 26.21
CA GLN A 14 -21.42 16.10 26.24
C GLN A 14 -21.91 17.10 25.18
N VAL A 15 -21.19 18.19 24.98
CA VAL A 15 -21.50 19.18 23.93
C VAL A 15 -21.35 18.55 22.54
N ILE A 16 -20.30 17.78 22.29
CA ILE A 16 -20.09 17.07 21.01
C ILE A 16 -21.27 16.14 20.73
N LYS A 17 -21.72 15.38 21.74
CA LYS A 17 -22.92 14.52 21.64
C LYS A 17 -24.19 15.31 21.34
N HIS A 18 -24.38 16.41 22.08
CA HIS A 18 -25.59 17.25 21.92
C HIS A 18 -25.65 17.90 20.54
N LEU A 19 -24.52 18.29 19.97
CA LEU A 19 -24.41 18.88 18.64
C LEU A 19 -24.51 17.86 17.51
N GLN A 20 -24.47 16.56 17.83
CA GLN A 20 -24.47 15.48 16.84
C GLN A 20 -23.44 15.69 15.74
N CYS A 21 -22.20 16.02 16.15
CA CYS A 21 -21.13 16.29 15.18
C CYS A 21 -20.82 15.05 14.34
N ASP A 22 -20.79 15.18 13.02
CA ASP A 22 -20.33 14.13 12.09
C ASP A 22 -18.82 13.92 12.18
N VAL A 23 -18.07 15.02 12.41
CA VAL A 23 -16.62 15.03 12.53
C VAL A 23 -16.21 15.90 13.69
N PHE A 24 -15.21 15.48 14.46
CA PHE A 24 -14.61 16.28 15.52
C PHE A 24 -13.07 16.22 15.44
N ILE A 25 -12.44 17.38 15.47
CA ILE A 25 -10.99 17.55 15.38
C ILE A 25 -10.50 18.10 16.71
N ASP A 26 -9.49 17.48 17.29
CA ASP A 26 -8.88 17.91 18.56
C ASP A 26 -7.39 17.58 18.58
N ASP A 27 -6.61 18.33 19.34
CA ASP A 27 -5.19 18.10 19.58
C ASP A 27 -4.91 17.21 20.81
N LEU A 28 -5.95 16.87 21.56
CA LEU A 28 -5.87 16.05 22.78
C LEU A 28 -6.38 14.62 22.52
N PRO A 29 -5.48 13.63 22.42
CA PRO A 29 -5.89 12.23 22.26
C PRO A 29 -6.87 11.75 23.34
N GLU A 30 -6.72 12.24 24.58
CA GLU A 30 -7.54 11.83 25.72
C GLU A 30 -9.02 12.23 25.60
N ILE A 31 -9.34 13.22 24.76
CA ILE A 31 -10.74 13.56 24.42
C ILE A 31 -11.26 12.57 23.39
N LEU A 32 -10.48 12.36 22.33
CA LEU A 32 -10.86 11.51 21.22
C LEU A 32 -10.93 10.02 21.59
N GLU A 33 -10.08 9.55 22.52
CA GLU A 33 -10.03 8.16 23.00
C GLU A 33 -10.99 7.89 24.17
N ASN A 34 -11.73 8.90 24.64
CA ASN A 34 -12.62 8.74 25.76
C ASN A 34 -13.75 7.74 25.46
N ASN A 35 -14.01 6.81 26.37
CA ASN A 35 -15.05 5.78 26.24
C ASN A 35 -16.47 6.36 26.04
N ASN A 36 -16.69 7.59 26.51
CA ASN A 36 -17.96 8.31 26.36
C ASN A 36 -18.04 9.14 25.08
N PHE A 37 -17.02 9.12 24.22
CA PHE A 37 -17.06 9.86 22.96
C PHE A 37 -18.13 9.27 22.01
N PRO A 38 -18.89 10.09 21.23
CA PRO A 38 -19.91 9.58 20.30
C PRO A 38 -19.32 8.58 19.31
N VAL A 39 -19.97 7.42 19.17
CA VAL A 39 -19.50 6.33 18.31
C VAL A 39 -19.61 6.71 16.83
N ASP A 40 -20.66 7.47 16.48
CA ASP A 40 -20.96 7.88 15.10
C ASP A 40 -20.18 9.14 14.66
N CYS A 41 -19.40 9.76 15.55
CA CYS A 41 -18.61 10.93 15.24
C CYS A 41 -17.20 10.53 14.81
N ARG A 42 -16.79 10.91 13.59
CA ARG A 42 -15.43 10.69 13.07
C ARG A 42 -14.44 11.51 13.89
N ARG A 43 -13.36 10.87 14.33
CA ARG A 43 -12.35 11.43 15.23
C ARG A 43 -11.07 11.72 14.46
N ILE A 44 -10.61 12.95 14.48
CA ILE A 44 -9.38 13.38 13.84
C ILE A 44 -8.47 14.04 14.87
N LEU A 45 -7.28 13.47 15.06
CA LEU A 45 -6.25 14.05 15.92
C LEU A 45 -5.44 15.07 15.13
N PHE A 46 -5.44 16.33 15.58
CA PHE A 46 -4.59 17.37 15.04
C PHE A 46 -3.23 17.33 15.77
N ASP A 47 -2.20 16.80 15.10
CA ASP A 47 -0.87 16.55 15.68
C ASP A 47 0.25 17.17 14.82
N PRO A 48 0.36 18.52 14.79
CA PRO A 48 1.31 19.23 13.93
C PRO A 48 2.77 18.92 14.25
N GLU A 49 3.08 18.54 15.48
CA GLU A 49 4.44 18.23 15.93
C GLU A 49 4.77 16.72 15.88
N LYS A 50 3.83 15.91 15.39
CA LYS A 50 3.97 14.44 15.29
C LYS A 50 4.36 13.74 16.60
N GLN A 51 3.85 14.24 17.72
CA GLN A 51 4.19 13.74 19.07
C GLN A 51 3.44 12.45 19.43
N HIS A 52 2.24 12.23 18.88
CA HIS A 52 1.34 11.14 19.25
C HIS A 52 1.47 9.92 18.35
N LYS A 53 2.67 9.34 18.23
CA LYS A 53 2.96 8.21 17.32
C LYS A 53 2.13 6.95 17.56
N LYS A 54 1.63 6.72 18.78
CA LYS A 54 0.92 5.49 19.19
C LYS A 54 -0.61 5.58 19.15
N ALA A 55 -1.20 6.74 18.94
CA ALA A 55 -2.65 6.87 18.90
C ALA A 55 -3.21 6.14 17.66
N ALA A 56 -4.18 5.24 17.88
CA ALA A 56 -4.77 4.39 16.85
C ALA A 56 -5.95 5.07 16.12
N MET A 57 -5.85 6.37 15.85
CA MET A 57 -6.88 7.16 15.19
C MET A 57 -6.32 7.93 14.00
N GLU A 58 -7.21 8.47 13.19
CA GLU A 58 -6.87 9.32 12.06
C GLU A 58 -6.17 10.60 12.52
N LYS A 59 -5.04 10.95 11.90
CA LYS A 59 -4.21 12.09 12.28
C LYS A 59 -4.00 13.04 11.12
N VAL A 60 -3.93 14.31 11.46
CA VAL A 60 -3.56 15.40 10.54
C VAL A 60 -2.51 16.29 11.18
N HIS A 61 -1.62 16.83 10.35
CA HIS A 61 -0.48 17.61 10.83
C HIS A 61 -0.55 19.10 10.44
N SER A 62 -1.56 19.47 9.65
CA SER A 62 -1.84 20.86 9.27
C SER A 62 -3.33 21.05 9.02
N TRP A 63 -3.78 22.30 9.00
CA TRP A 63 -5.15 22.64 8.60
C TRP A 63 -5.43 22.34 7.13
N ASP A 64 -4.40 22.35 6.27
CA ASP A 64 -4.51 21.94 4.87
C ASP A 64 -4.79 20.45 4.75
N ASN A 65 -4.14 19.62 5.59
CA ASN A 65 -4.47 18.20 5.69
C ASN A 65 -5.92 17.99 6.18
N VAL A 66 -6.42 18.82 7.11
CA VAL A 66 -7.83 18.79 7.55
C VAL A 66 -8.75 19.09 6.38
N SER A 67 -8.45 20.15 5.63
CA SER A 67 -9.24 20.57 4.47
C SER A 67 -9.31 19.46 3.41
N ALA A 68 -8.17 18.89 3.04
CA ALA A 68 -8.09 17.78 2.09
C ALA A 68 -8.87 16.55 2.56
N LEU A 69 -8.78 16.23 3.85
CA LEU A 69 -9.43 15.09 4.45
C LEU A 69 -10.95 15.20 4.52
N LEU A 70 -11.48 16.41 4.76
CA LEU A 70 -12.91 16.66 4.96
C LEU A 70 -13.64 17.08 3.68
N LEU A 71 -12.99 17.84 2.83
CA LEU A 71 -13.60 18.42 1.64
C LEU A 71 -13.37 17.57 0.38
N GLY A 72 -12.45 16.61 0.45
CA GLY A 72 -12.21 15.62 -0.61
C GLY A 72 -11.59 16.16 -1.91
N GLU A 73 -11.47 17.47 -2.05
CA GLU A 73 -10.86 18.12 -3.22
C GLU A 73 -10.09 19.36 -2.78
N TRP A 74 -8.79 19.36 -3.08
CA TRP A 74 -8.01 20.59 -3.07
C TRP A 74 -8.50 21.49 -4.21
N ASN A 75 -8.82 22.73 -3.92
CA ASN A 75 -9.13 23.68 -4.99
C ASN A 75 -7.85 24.09 -5.74
N ALA A 76 -7.99 24.71 -6.90
CA ALA A 76 -6.86 25.05 -7.75
C ALA A 76 -5.84 25.99 -7.07
N ILE A 77 -6.28 26.86 -6.17
CA ILE A 77 -5.40 27.79 -5.43
C ILE A 77 -4.56 27.00 -4.42
N GLU A 78 -5.17 26.10 -3.68
CA GLU A 78 -4.50 25.24 -2.69
C GLU A 78 -3.49 24.30 -3.36
N LEU A 79 -3.85 23.71 -4.52
CA LEU A 79 -2.93 22.86 -5.28
C LEU A 79 -1.73 23.63 -5.83
N ASN A 80 -1.94 24.87 -6.30
CA ASN A 80 -0.83 25.72 -6.72
C ASN A 80 0.08 26.06 -5.53
N ALA A 81 -0.50 26.40 -4.36
CA ALA A 81 0.26 26.66 -3.14
C ALA A 81 1.06 25.44 -2.68
N LEU A 82 0.52 24.22 -2.84
CA LEU A 82 1.26 22.98 -2.57
C LEU A 82 2.45 22.82 -3.51
N ALA A 83 2.28 23.06 -4.80
CA ALA A 83 3.38 23.02 -5.77
C ALA A 83 4.45 24.05 -5.42
N GLU A 84 4.06 25.28 -5.10
CA GLU A 84 4.94 26.34 -4.68
C GLU A 84 5.69 26.03 -3.39
N SER A 85 5.04 25.34 -2.44
CA SER A 85 5.67 24.85 -1.20
C SER A 85 6.78 23.83 -1.45
N CYS A 86 6.75 23.18 -2.60
CA CYS A 86 7.81 22.31 -3.13
C CYS A 86 8.79 23.05 -4.05
N GLY A 87 8.70 24.40 -4.17
CA GLY A 87 9.55 25.19 -5.06
C GLY A 87 9.23 25.02 -6.56
N LEU A 88 8.04 24.53 -6.89
CA LEU A 88 7.62 24.29 -8.26
C LEU A 88 6.51 25.28 -8.68
N SER A 89 6.57 25.77 -9.92
CA SER A 89 5.61 26.74 -10.47
C SER A 89 4.75 26.10 -11.55
N PRO A 90 3.48 25.77 -11.27
CA PRO A 90 2.56 25.22 -12.25
C PRO A 90 1.93 26.37 -13.10
N GLU A 91 2.69 26.96 -14.04
CA GLU A 91 2.27 28.14 -14.78
C GLU A 91 0.96 27.94 -15.57
N ARG A 92 0.64 26.68 -15.89
CA ARG A 92 -0.59 26.28 -16.58
C ARG A 92 -1.58 25.57 -15.65
N GLY A 93 -1.36 25.66 -14.34
CA GLY A 93 -2.21 25.11 -13.28
C GLY A 93 -1.96 23.64 -12.94
N VAL A 94 -2.77 23.15 -12.01
CA VAL A 94 -2.69 21.77 -11.48
C VAL A 94 -4.03 21.07 -11.70
N LYS A 95 -4.00 19.76 -12.03
CA LYS A 95 -5.21 18.93 -12.20
C LYS A 95 -5.07 17.60 -11.45
N ALA A 96 -6.19 17.16 -10.86
CA ALA A 96 -6.27 15.84 -10.27
C ALA A 96 -6.05 14.74 -11.32
N VAL A 97 -5.31 13.69 -10.94
CA VAL A 97 -5.12 12.49 -11.75
C VAL A 97 -5.98 11.37 -11.14
N SER A 98 -6.90 10.83 -11.93
CA SER A 98 -7.75 9.71 -11.50
C SER A 98 -6.95 8.42 -11.40
N GLY A 99 -7.26 7.58 -10.40
CA GLY A 99 -6.71 6.22 -10.26
C GLY A 99 -5.71 6.02 -9.11
N GLY A 100 -5.41 7.04 -8.31
CA GLY A 100 -4.64 6.87 -7.07
C GLY A 100 -5.48 6.18 -6.00
N GLY A 101 -5.13 4.94 -5.62
CA GLY A 101 -5.93 4.17 -4.64
C GLY A 101 -5.72 4.58 -3.18
N ASN A 102 -4.52 5.07 -2.83
CA ASN A 102 -4.12 5.31 -1.45
C ASN A 102 -3.65 6.74 -1.18
N SER A 103 -3.03 7.38 -2.16
CA SER A 103 -2.47 8.73 -2.06
C SER A 103 -2.95 9.56 -3.24
N PRO A 104 -3.57 10.73 -3.03
CA PRO A 104 -3.98 11.62 -4.11
C PRO A 104 -2.78 12.08 -4.95
N VAL A 105 -2.94 12.06 -6.27
CA VAL A 105 -1.93 12.50 -7.23
C VAL A 105 -2.50 13.60 -8.11
N TYR A 106 -1.70 14.62 -8.33
CA TYR A 106 -2.06 15.78 -9.17
C TYR A 106 -0.95 16.05 -10.19
N LYS A 107 -1.33 16.42 -11.42
CA LYS A 107 -0.38 16.83 -12.46
C LYS A 107 -0.28 18.35 -12.49
N GLY A 108 0.92 18.88 -12.28
CA GLY A 108 1.25 20.29 -12.51
C GLY A 108 1.77 20.49 -13.93
N PHE A 109 1.22 21.47 -14.62
CA PHE A 109 1.55 21.80 -16.00
C PHE A 109 2.46 23.01 -16.08
N THR A 110 3.56 22.89 -16.83
CA THR A 110 4.52 23.97 -17.05
C THR A 110 4.51 24.46 -18.50
N ILE A 111 5.00 25.69 -18.72
CA ILE A 111 5.15 26.24 -20.09
C ILE A 111 6.30 25.53 -20.82
N SER A 112 7.33 25.13 -20.08
CA SER A 112 8.52 24.45 -20.60
C SER A 112 8.31 22.95 -20.88
N GLU A 113 7.09 22.43 -20.76
CA GLU A 113 6.74 21.01 -20.89
C GLU A 113 7.47 20.09 -19.88
N ASN A 114 8.03 20.66 -18.83
CA ASN A 114 8.62 19.93 -17.69
C ASN A 114 7.55 19.66 -16.63
N ASP A 115 6.45 19.03 -17.04
CA ASP A 115 5.33 18.72 -16.16
C ASP A 115 5.80 17.83 -14.99
N PHE A 116 5.06 17.94 -13.88
CA PHE A 116 5.39 17.20 -12.65
C PHE A 116 4.15 16.59 -12.02
N ALA A 117 4.35 15.57 -11.20
CA ALA A 117 3.34 14.99 -10.33
C ALA A 117 3.54 15.49 -8.90
N ILE A 118 2.46 15.90 -8.24
CA ILE A 118 2.41 16.13 -6.79
C ILE A 118 1.67 14.95 -6.18
N LYS A 119 2.28 14.30 -5.19
CA LYS A 119 1.67 13.23 -4.42
C LYS A 119 1.55 13.65 -2.96
N ILE A 120 0.35 13.51 -2.40
CA ILE A 120 0.04 13.86 -1.02
C ILE A 120 -0.08 12.54 -0.25
N TYR A 121 0.73 12.39 0.81
CA TYR A 121 0.75 11.16 1.58
C TYR A 121 -0.17 11.28 2.80
N PRO A 122 -1.05 10.27 3.02
CA PRO A 122 -1.84 10.25 4.23
C PRO A 122 -0.92 10.06 5.44
N PRO A 123 -1.20 10.72 6.58
CA PRO A 123 -0.44 10.52 7.78
C PRO A 123 -0.67 9.08 8.29
N ASP A 124 0.24 8.18 7.97
CA ASP A 124 0.20 6.79 8.43
C ASP A 124 1.29 6.58 9.50
N SER A 125 0.88 6.24 10.72
CA SER A 125 1.80 5.99 11.82
C SER A 125 2.51 4.64 11.73
N ALA A 126 2.02 3.73 10.90
CA ALA A 126 2.57 2.38 10.76
C ALA A 126 3.71 2.30 9.74
N HIS A 127 3.68 3.16 8.71
CA HIS A 127 4.66 3.15 7.62
C HIS A 127 4.81 4.56 7.05
N ASP A 128 6.05 5.06 7.00
CA ASP A 128 6.38 6.36 6.44
C ASP A 128 6.46 6.28 4.91
N ARG A 129 5.33 6.47 4.24
CA ARG A 129 5.19 6.34 2.79
C ARG A 129 5.98 7.39 2.03
N LEU A 130 5.99 8.63 2.53
CA LEU A 130 6.74 9.73 1.93
C LEU A 130 8.23 9.40 1.93
N ARG A 131 8.78 8.94 3.06
CA ARG A 131 10.16 8.50 3.15
C ARG A 131 10.44 7.32 2.23
N SER A 132 9.59 6.31 2.23
CA SER A 132 9.77 5.13 1.39
C SER A 132 9.82 5.49 -0.09
N GLU A 133 8.94 6.34 -0.57
CA GLU A 133 8.92 6.72 -1.98
C GLU A 133 9.96 7.78 -2.32
N PHE A 134 9.95 8.93 -1.65
CA PHE A 134 10.83 10.04 -2.04
C PHE A 134 12.31 9.74 -1.75
N ASP A 135 12.63 9.28 -0.54
CA ASP A 135 14.03 8.97 -0.20
C ASP A 135 14.51 7.71 -0.93
N GLY A 136 13.62 6.71 -1.08
CA GLY A 136 13.92 5.49 -1.85
C GLY A 136 14.26 5.80 -3.30
N LEU A 137 13.40 6.56 -4.00
CA LEU A 137 13.66 6.98 -5.38
C LEU A 137 14.87 7.90 -5.49
N SER A 138 15.12 8.79 -4.53
CA SER A 138 16.31 9.63 -4.50
C SER A 138 17.61 8.80 -4.43
N LEU A 139 17.62 7.76 -3.58
CA LEU A 139 18.75 6.83 -3.54
C LEU A 139 18.87 6.01 -4.83
N ILE A 140 17.77 5.52 -5.36
CA ILE A 140 17.74 4.78 -6.63
C ILE A 140 18.33 5.66 -7.74
N HIS A 141 17.88 6.89 -7.90
CA HIS A 141 18.41 7.80 -8.93
C HIS A 141 19.86 8.22 -8.70
N THR A 142 20.38 8.11 -7.48
CA THR A 142 21.80 8.37 -7.19
C THR A 142 22.70 7.25 -7.71
N PHE A 143 22.27 6.00 -7.57
CA PHE A 143 23.09 4.83 -7.86
C PHE A 143 22.72 4.10 -9.15
N CYS A 144 21.44 4.17 -9.56
CA CYS A 144 20.91 3.40 -10.66
C CYS A 144 20.33 4.30 -11.75
N THR A 145 20.52 3.92 -13.00
CA THR A 145 19.79 4.51 -14.13
C THR A 145 18.57 3.66 -14.41
N LEU A 146 17.50 3.85 -13.62
CA LEU A 146 16.27 3.08 -13.71
C LEU A 146 15.12 3.92 -14.27
N ASN A 147 14.21 3.23 -14.97
CA ASN A 147 12.96 3.82 -15.45
C ASN A 147 11.96 3.92 -14.29
N THR A 148 12.17 4.90 -13.42
CA THR A 148 11.27 5.26 -12.30
C THR A 148 11.07 6.77 -12.29
N PRO A 149 10.03 7.30 -11.63
CA PRO A 149 9.82 8.74 -11.54
C PRO A 149 11.02 9.43 -10.89
N GLU A 150 11.54 10.47 -11.51
CA GLU A 150 12.60 11.31 -10.94
C GLU A 150 12.04 12.12 -9.76
N PRO A 151 12.57 11.98 -8.53
CA PRO A 151 12.18 12.82 -7.41
C PRO A 151 12.72 14.24 -7.61
N LEU A 152 11.82 15.24 -7.51
CA LEU A 152 12.15 16.63 -7.75
C LEU A 152 12.32 17.41 -6.44
N SER A 153 11.34 17.29 -5.56
CA SER A 153 11.27 18.07 -4.32
C SER A 153 10.32 17.44 -3.31
N VAL A 154 10.50 17.78 -2.03
CA VAL A 154 9.69 17.27 -0.92
C VAL A 154 9.42 18.36 0.10
N ASN A 155 8.17 18.43 0.57
CA ASN A 155 7.78 19.20 1.74
C ASN A 155 7.30 18.24 2.84
N ARG A 156 8.19 17.90 3.77
CA ARG A 156 7.92 16.91 4.83
C ARG A 156 6.92 17.40 5.87
N SER A 157 6.79 18.72 6.03
CA SER A 157 5.82 19.27 6.98
C SER A 157 4.38 19.14 6.50
N LEU A 158 4.19 19.14 5.18
CA LEU A 158 2.89 18.97 4.52
C LEU A 158 2.64 17.54 4.04
N GLU A 159 3.59 16.61 4.23
CA GLU A 159 3.54 15.23 3.71
C GLU A 159 3.32 15.20 2.17
N VAL A 160 4.06 16.05 1.44
CA VAL A 160 3.93 16.19 -0.02
C VAL A 160 5.28 15.97 -0.69
N ALA A 161 5.29 15.22 -1.78
CA ALA A 161 6.45 15.12 -2.67
C ALA A 161 6.06 15.39 -4.11
N ALA A 162 7.05 15.85 -4.87
CA ALA A 162 6.92 16.11 -6.29
C ALA A 162 7.93 15.27 -7.09
N PHE A 163 7.45 14.75 -8.21
CA PHE A 163 8.20 13.88 -9.12
C PHE A 163 8.08 14.37 -10.54
N ARG A 164 9.04 14.05 -11.41
CA ARG A 164 8.90 14.27 -12.84
C ARG A 164 7.66 13.53 -13.36
N TRP A 165 6.84 14.23 -14.15
CA TRP A 165 5.68 13.58 -14.77
C TRP A 165 6.12 12.49 -15.73
N VAL A 166 5.50 11.33 -15.65
CA VAL A 166 5.75 10.18 -16.53
C VAL A 166 4.61 10.06 -17.53
N GLU A 167 4.92 10.17 -18.79
CA GLU A 167 3.97 9.93 -19.88
C GLU A 167 3.93 8.44 -20.22
N GLY A 168 2.72 7.87 -20.29
CA GLY A 168 2.53 6.46 -20.63
C GLY A 168 1.08 6.01 -20.45
N LYS A 169 0.84 4.74 -20.76
CA LYS A 169 -0.46 4.08 -20.59
C LYS A 169 -0.33 2.90 -19.67
N LEU A 170 -1.34 2.67 -18.83
CA LEU A 170 -1.43 1.47 -18.01
C LEU A 170 -1.35 0.20 -18.88
N ILE A 171 -0.62 -0.79 -18.38
CA ILE A 171 -0.43 -2.08 -19.06
C ILE A 171 -1.65 -2.96 -18.76
N LYS A 172 -2.48 -3.18 -19.77
CA LYS A 172 -3.70 -4.01 -19.63
C LYS A 172 -3.46 -5.47 -20.00
N ASN A 173 -2.62 -5.72 -20.98
CA ASN A 173 -2.31 -7.06 -21.48
C ASN A 173 -0.78 -7.20 -21.49
N PRO A 174 -0.17 -7.65 -20.39
CA PRO A 174 1.28 -7.78 -20.30
C PRO A 174 1.79 -8.90 -21.22
N GLU A 175 2.99 -8.68 -21.76
CA GLU A 175 3.75 -9.62 -22.58
C GLU A 175 5.00 -10.11 -21.84
N SER A 176 5.68 -11.13 -22.34
CA SER A 176 6.93 -11.62 -21.74
C SER A 176 8.02 -10.54 -21.64
N THR A 177 8.12 -9.69 -22.65
CA THR A 177 9.04 -8.54 -22.66
C THR A 177 8.74 -7.52 -21.57
N ASP A 178 7.52 -7.45 -21.07
CA ASP A 178 7.17 -6.60 -19.94
C ASP A 178 7.70 -7.21 -18.63
N ILE A 179 7.65 -8.55 -18.50
CA ILE A 179 8.30 -9.27 -17.38
C ILE A 179 9.80 -9.09 -17.43
N ASP A 180 10.42 -9.15 -18.60
CA ASP A 180 11.87 -8.93 -18.74
C ASP A 180 12.27 -7.56 -18.19
N GLN A 181 11.53 -6.50 -18.53
CA GLN A 181 11.76 -5.15 -17.99
C GLN A 181 11.53 -5.05 -16.48
N ALA A 182 10.55 -5.79 -15.94
CA ALA A 182 10.34 -5.85 -14.49
C ALA A 182 11.53 -6.53 -13.79
N VAL A 183 12.02 -7.63 -14.33
CA VAL A 183 13.20 -8.35 -13.80
C VAL A 183 14.47 -7.51 -13.95
N GLU A 184 14.64 -6.75 -15.03
CA GLU A 184 15.77 -5.82 -15.23
C GLU A 184 15.81 -4.74 -14.14
N LEU A 185 14.67 -4.13 -13.79
CA LEU A 185 14.59 -3.18 -12.68
C LEU A 185 15.02 -3.84 -11.37
N LEU A 186 14.50 -5.02 -11.06
CA LEU A 186 14.88 -5.75 -9.85
C LEU A 186 16.36 -6.16 -9.83
N SER A 187 16.91 -6.53 -10.97
CA SER A 187 18.34 -6.84 -11.12
C SER A 187 19.22 -5.65 -10.78
N SER A 188 18.82 -4.48 -11.25
CA SER A 188 19.55 -3.24 -10.94
C SER A 188 19.46 -2.92 -9.43
N LEU A 189 18.28 -3.04 -8.80
CA LEU A 189 18.15 -2.87 -7.35
C LEU A 189 19.04 -3.87 -6.58
N GLN A 190 19.08 -5.11 -7.04
CA GLN A 190 19.91 -6.16 -6.44
C GLN A 190 21.39 -5.84 -6.53
N GLN A 191 21.86 -5.25 -7.63
CA GLN A 191 23.25 -4.85 -7.84
C GLN A 191 23.69 -3.77 -6.84
N TYR A 192 22.82 -2.80 -6.55
CA TYR A 192 23.15 -1.63 -5.71
C TYR A 192 22.74 -1.77 -4.24
N ARG A 193 22.08 -2.86 -3.85
CA ARG A 193 21.59 -3.06 -2.47
C ARG A 193 22.66 -2.98 -1.37
N HIS A 194 23.94 -3.17 -1.72
CA HIS A 194 25.08 -3.15 -0.79
C HIS A 194 25.69 -1.76 -0.58
N GLN A 195 25.12 -0.71 -1.18
CA GLN A 195 25.54 0.65 -0.89
C GLN A 195 25.17 1.01 0.56
N ASN A 196 26.08 1.70 1.25
CA ASN A 196 25.93 2.03 2.68
C ASN A 196 24.65 2.81 2.98
N GLU A 197 24.21 3.62 2.03
CA GLU A 197 22.99 4.44 2.15
C GLU A 197 21.72 3.59 2.30
N PHE A 198 21.72 2.38 1.73
CA PHE A 198 20.59 1.45 1.90
C PHE A 198 20.67 0.63 3.19
N GLU A 199 21.83 0.53 3.87
CA GLU A 199 21.92 -0.26 5.11
C GLU A 199 20.91 0.18 6.17
N THR A 200 20.71 1.48 6.32
CA THR A 200 19.79 2.08 7.30
C THR A 200 18.41 2.35 6.74
N PHE A 201 18.16 1.97 5.47
CA PHE A 201 16.84 2.14 4.89
C PHE A 201 15.83 1.20 5.56
N PRO A 202 14.55 1.64 5.79
CA PRO A 202 13.57 0.86 6.52
C PRO A 202 13.17 -0.42 5.78
N PHE A 203 12.48 -1.30 6.50
CA PHE A 203 11.78 -2.43 5.88
C PHE A 203 10.61 -1.94 5.03
N ALA A 204 10.29 -2.69 3.98
CA ALA A 204 9.12 -2.48 3.17
C ALA A 204 7.84 -2.61 4.01
N SER A 205 6.76 -1.99 3.56
CA SER A 205 5.48 -2.12 4.24
C SER A 205 5.05 -3.59 4.32
N ALA A 206 4.68 -4.02 5.50
CA ALA A 206 4.29 -5.42 5.79
C ALA A 206 5.35 -6.45 5.36
N ALA A 207 6.65 -6.11 5.47
CA ALA A 207 7.72 -7.06 5.24
C ALA A 207 7.57 -8.32 6.10
N CYS A 208 7.92 -9.48 5.53
CA CYS A 208 7.84 -10.77 6.21
C CYS A 208 9.13 -11.54 6.00
N LEU A 209 9.98 -11.59 7.02
CA LEU A 209 11.30 -12.20 6.94
C LEU A 209 11.35 -13.65 7.45
N SER A 210 10.23 -14.17 7.95
CA SER A 210 10.08 -15.55 8.44
C SER A 210 8.66 -16.07 8.21
N GLY A 211 8.48 -17.37 8.28
CA GLY A 211 7.16 -17.99 8.25
C GLY A 211 6.25 -17.52 9.38
N ARG A 212 6.83 -17.32 10.57
CA ARG A 212 6.11 -16.76 11.73
C ARG A 212 5.56 -15.37 11.47
N GLN A 213 6.30 -14.51 10.78
CA GLN A 213 5.82 -13.18 10.42
C GLN A 213 4.69 -13.24 9.39
N ILE A 214 4.71 -14.19 8.45
CA ILE A 214 3.58 -14.40 7.53
C ILE A 214 2.32 -14.82 8.31
N GLU A 215 2.45 -15.75 9.27
CA GLU A 215 1.35 -16.16 10.15
C GLU A 215 0.78 -14.96 10.94
N GLN A 216 1.65 -14.13 11.51
CA GLN A 216 1.25 -12.92 12.23
C GLN A 216 0.50 -11.94 11.33
N GLN A 217 0.96 -11.74 10.09
CA GLN A 217 0.27 -10.91 9.10
C GLN A 217 -1.12 -11.46 8.76
N LEU A 218 -1.26 -12.77 8.55
CA LEU A 218 -2.56 -13.41 8.31
C LEU A 218 -3.50 -13.17 9.50
N LYS A 219 -3.04 -13.45 10.72
CA LYS A 219 -3.83 -13.24 11.94
C LYS A 219 -4.27 -11.79 12.08
N LEU A 220 -3.35 -10.84 11.97
CA LEU A 220 -3.65 -9.41 12.09
C LEU A 220 -4.71 -8.94 11.08
N ARG A 221 -4.65 -9.43 9.84
CA ARG A 221 -5.62 -9.11 8.79
C ARG A 221 -6.98 -9.74 9.08
N VAL A 222 -7.02 -10.98 9.55
CA VAL A 222 -8.28 -11.65 9.97
C VAL A 222 -8.92 -10.90 11.13
N ASP A 223 -8.14 -10.56 12.17
CA ASP A 223 -8.65 -9.84 13.35
C ASP A 223 -9.27 -8.48 12.96
N ARG A 224 -8.61 -7.73 12.06
CA ARG A 224 -9.14 -6.46 11.53
C ARG A 224 -10.44 -6.62 10.75
N LEU A 225 -10.56 -7.68 9.94
CA LEU A 225 -11.78 -7.96 9.18
C LEU A 225 -12.92 -8.47 10.04
N LEU A 226 -12.63 -9.26 11.09
CA LEU A 226 -13.63 -9.73 12.05
C LEU A 226 -14.17 -8.62 12.94
N ALA A 227 -13.42 -7.53 13.13
CA ALA A 227 -13.86 -6.35 13.84
C ALA A 227 -14.99 -5.61 13.10
N GLU A 228 -15.10 -5.79 11.78
CA GLU A 228 -16.16 -5.19 10.98
C GLU A 228 -17.51 -5.82 11.25
N ASN A 229 -18.57 -4.99 11.36
CA ASN A 229 -19.94 -5.48 11.62
C ASN A 229 -20.61 -5.96 10.33
N ASN A 230 -20.10 -7.04 9.72
CA ASN A 230 -20.64 -7.59 8.48
C ASN A 230 -20.76 -9.12 8.55
N GLU A 231 -21.99 -9.62 8.67
CA GLU A 231 -22.26 -11.05 8.80
C GLU A 231 -21.82 -11.89 7.61
N ARG A 232 -21.89 -11.35 6.40
CA ARG A 232 -21.44 -12.04 5.18
C ARG A 232 -19.93 -12.26 5.22
N LEU A 233 -19.16 -11.25 5.63
CA LEU A 233 -17.73 -11.31 5.80
C LEU A 233 -17.35 -12.32 6.89
N LYS A 234 -17.99 -12.24 8.07
CA LYS A 234 -17.75 -13.17 9.19
C LYS A 234 -18.06 -14.61 8.81
N ASN A 235 -19.14 -14.85 8.06
CA ASN A 235 -19.46 -16.20 7.57
C ASN A 235 -18.39 -16.74 6.63
N PHE A 236 -17.85 -15.91 5.70
CA PHE A 236 -16.77 -16.32 4.83
C PHE A 236 -15.51 -16.66 5.63
N LEU A 237 -15.09 -15.78 6.54
CA LEU A 237 -13.88 -15.96 7.35
C LEU A 237 -13.96 -17.22 8.23
N ASN A 238 -15.06 -17.43 8.96
CA ASN A 238 -15.21 -18.52 9.91
C ASN A 238 -15.48 -19.88 9.24
N LYS A 239 -16.20 -19.91 8.10
CA LYS A 239 -16.61 -21.19 7.49
C LYS A 239 -15.72 -21.66 6.35
N GLU A 240 -15.17 -20.72 5.55
CA GLU A 240 -14.41 -21.06 4.37
C GLU A 240 -12.91 -20.83 4.58
N PHE A 241 -12.51 -19.76 5.26
CA PHE A 241 -11.13 -19.31 5.32
C PHE A 241 -10.35 -19.93 6.49
N GLU A 242 -10.91 -19.97 7.70
CA GLU A 242 -10.19 -20.36 8.93
C GLU A 242 -9.60 -21.77 8.87
N SER A 243 -10.41 -22.79 8.52
CA SER A 243 -9.93 -24.17 8.43
C SER A 243 -8.85 -24.34 7.36
N PHE A 244 -8.97 -23.58 6.27
CA PHE A 244 -8.01 -23.64 5.17
C PHE A 244 -6.68 -23.00 5.57
N VAL A 245 -6.70 -21.85 6.25
CA VAL A 245 -5.47 -21.20 6.78
C VAL A 245 -4.73 -22.15 7.70
N LYS A 246 -5.43 -22.82 8.62
CA LYS A 246 -4.81 -23.79 9.55
C LYS A 246 -4.08 -24.89 8.77
N THR A 247 -4.74 -25.50 7.79
CA THR A 247 -4.12 -26.54 6.94
C THR A 247 -2.90 -26.02 6.17
N MET A 248 -2.96 -24.79 5.65
CA MET A 248 -1.83 -24.23 4.92
C MET A 248 -0.66 -23.83 5.83
N LEU A 249 -0.92 -23.42 7.06
CA LEU A 249 0.12 -23.18 8.06
C LEU A 249 0.81 -24.47 8.48
N GLU A 250 0.05 -25.52 8.78
CA GLU A 250 0.59 -26.86 9.10
C GLU A 250 1.49 -27.37 7.94
N ARG A 251 1.01 -27.23 6.69
CA ARG A 251 1.80 -27.56 5.50
C ARG A 251 3.08 -26.73 5.40
N ALA A 252 2.98 -25.41 5.60
CA ALA A 252 4.12 -24.52 5.51
C ALA A 252 5.19 -24.87 6.56
N ILE A 253 4.80 -25.11 7.80
CA ILE A 253 5.70 -25.52 8.87
C ILE A 253 6.41 -26.85 8.53
N ALA A 254 5.65 -27.81 7.99
CA ALA A 254 6.21 -29.12 7.62
C ALA A 254 7.21 -29.05 6.45
N LEU A 255 6.98 -28.15 5.50
CA LEU A 255 7.83 -27.98 4.31
C LEU A 255 8.91 -26.92 4.46
N TRP A 256 8.92 -26.16 5.57
CA TRP A 256 9.88 -25.07 5.73
C TRP A 256 11.31 -25.61 5.81
N PRO A 257 12.24 -25.07 5.02
CA PRO A 257 13.61 -25.60 4.99
C PRO A 257 14.29 -25.47 6.36
N ASN A 258 15.08 -26.48 6.70
CA ASN A 258 15.91 -26.53 7.93
C ASN A 258 15.13 -26.30 9.23
N GLN A 259 13.81 -26.60 9.27
CA GLN A 259 12.93 -26.34 10.42
C GLN A 259 12.94 -24.87 10.89
N GLY A 260 13.34 -23.95 9.99
CA GLY A 260 13.58 -22.54 10.29
C GLY A 260 12.33 -21.64 10.15
N PHE A 261 11.10 -22.16 10.32
CA PHE A 261 9.85 -21.39 10.16
C PHE A 261 9.83 -20.10 10.99
N ASP A 262 10.40 -20.12 12.19
CA ASP A 262 10.47 -18.98 13.10
C ASP A 262 11.71 -18.09 12.89
N MET A 263 12.67 -18.53 12.10
CA MET A 263 13.93 -17.81 11.89
C MET A 263 13.80 -16.79 10.77
N GLU A 264 14.20 -15.55 11.06
CA GLU A 264 14.28 -14.52 10.05
C GLU A 264 15.45 -14.76 9.08
N ILE A 265 15.22 -14.43 7.81
CA ILE A 265 16.31 -14.40 6.83
C ILE A 265 17.31 -13.29 7.17
N THR A 266 18.59 -13.59 6.95
CA THR A 266 19.66 -12.61 7.18
C THR A 266 19.60 -11.46 6.20
N ARG A 267 20.24 -10.31 6.51
CA ARG A 267 20.33 -9.16 5.62
C ARG A 267 20.83 -9.53 4.22
N ASN A 268 21.78 -10.43 4.11
CA ASN A 268 22.31 -10.86 2.81
C ASN A 268 21.29 -11.64 1.96
N GLN A 269 20.26 -12.20 2.57
CA GLN A 269 19.16 -12.88 1.89
C GLN A 269 17.97 -11.96 1.60
N GLN A 270 17.96 -10.75 2.16
CA GLN A 270 16.96 -9.73 1.89
C GLN A 270 17.26 -8.97 0.61
N ILE A 271 16.24 -8.35 0.06
CA ILE A 271 16.32 -7.50 -1.13
C ILE A 271 15.74 -6.12 -0.86
N LEU A 272 16.11 -5.14 -1.68
CA LEU A 272 15.36 -3.90 -1.81
C LEU A 272 14.13 -4.19 -2.67
N SER A 273 12.96 -4.09 -2.08
CA SER A 273 11.68 -4.42 -2.71
C SER A 273 10.84 -3.17 -2.93
N PRO A 274 10.30 -2.95 -4.14
CA PRO A 274 9.27 -1.94 -4.36
C PRO A 274 7.96 -2.25 -3.58
N SER A 275 7.79 -3.47 -3.10
CA SER A 275 6.66 -4.02 -2.34
C SER A 275 5.39 -4.16 -3.19
N ASP A 276 4.61 -3.11 -3.40
CA ASP A 276 3.43 -3.12 -4.29
C ASP A 276 3.84 -3.03 -5.76
N PHE A 277 4.64 -4.00 -6.18
CA PHE A 277 5.30 -4.05 -7.47
C PHE A 277 4.50 -4.83 -8.49
N GLY A 278 4.26 -4.21 -9.66
CA GLY A 278 3.59 -4.89 -10.76
C GLY A 278 3.09 -3.95 -11.85
N PHE A 279 2.46 -4.51 -12.88
CA PHE A 279 1.97 -3.75 -14.05
C PHE A 279 0.79 -2.83 -13.73
N HIS A 280 0.11 -3.04 -12.61
CA HIS A 280 -0.91 -2.12 -12.10
C HIS A 280 -0.30 -0.77 -11.66
N ASN A 281 0.98 -0.76 -11.30
CA ASN A 281 1.80 0.40 -10.95
C ASN A 281 2.89 0.63 -12.00
N ALA A 282 2.56 0.49 -13.28
CA ALA A 282 3.50 0.66 -14.39
C ALA A 282 2.86 1.38 -15.58
N LEU A 283 3.64 2.26 -16.20
CA LEU A 283 3.25 2.99 -17.39
C LEU A 283 4.15 2.59 -18.55
N LYS A 284 3.55 2.13 -19.65
CA LYS A 284 4.26 1.82 -20.91
C LYS A 284 4.19 3.03 -21.83
N ASN A 285 5.34 3.57 -22.19
CA ASN A 285 5.44 4.69 -23.11
C ASN A 285 5.32 4.24 -24.58
N VAL A 286 5.34 5.21 -25.52
CA VAL A 286 5.13 4.93 -26.96
C VAL A 286 6.25 4.11 -27.60
N ASN A 287 7.45 4.09 -27.04
CA ASN A 287 8.58 3.28 -27.52
C ASN A 287 8.64 1.89 -26.90
N GLY A 288 7.67 1.51 -26.04
CA GLY A 288 7.59 0.21 -25.38
C GLY A 288 8.36 0.11 -24.06
N SER A 289 9.05 1.15 -23.62
CA SER A 289 9.72 1.18 -22.32
C SER A 289 8.71 1.34 -21.19
N ILE A 290 8.94 0.64 -20.09
CA ILE A 290 8.10 0.65 -18.90
C ILE A 290 8.73 1.52 -17.83
N VAL A 291 7.93 2.37 -17.22
CA VAL A 291 8.28 3.13 -16.01
C VAL A 291 7.42 2.60 -14.87
N PHE A 292 8.06 2.03 -13.85
CA PHE A 292 7.38 1.60 -12.63
C PHE A 292 7.21 2.80 -11.70
N ILE A 293 6.01 2.97 -11.17
CA ILE A 293 5.59 4.08 -10.31
C ILE A 293 5.11 3.54 -8.96
N ASP A 294 4.86 4.45 -8.02
CA ASP A 294 4.24 4.14 -6.71
C ASP A 294 5.12 3.29 -5.79
N PHE A 295 6.26 3.88 -5.37
CA PHE A 295 7.22 3.27 -4.45
C PHE A 295 6.90 3.56 -2.97
N GLU A 296 5.68 3.90 -2.62
CA GLU A 296 5.30 4.32 -1.25
C GLU A 296 5.46 3.24 -0.18
N TYR A 297 5.72 2.00 -0.59
CA TYR A 297 5.97 0.85 0.29
C TYR A 297 7.39 0.28 0.18
N PHE A 298 8.26 0.95 -0.58
CA PHE A 298 9.64 0.52 -0.84
C PHE A 298 10.45 0.32 0.44
N GLY A 299 11.28 -0.73 0.47
CA GLY A 299 12.19 -1.02 1.57
C GLY A 299 12.75 -2.44 1.50
N TRP A 300 13.40 -2.87 2.59
CA TRP A 300 13.95 -4.22 2.71
C TRP A 300 12.86 -5.26 2.94
N ASP A 301 12.92 -6.37 2.20
CA ASP A 301 11.94 -7.45 2.31
C ASP A 301 12.53 -8.81 1.87
N ASP A 302 11.73 -9.86 1.96
CA ASP A 302 12.01 -11.19 1.45
C ASP A 302 11.75 -11.27 -0.07
N PRO A 303 12.72 -11.76 -0.89
CA PRO A 303 12.48 -12.02 -2.31
C PRO A 303 11.28 -12.93 -2.56
N VAL A 304 11.04 -13.95 -1.73
CA VAL A 304 9.90 -14.85 -1.88
C VAL A 304 8.57 -14.12 -1.77
N LYS A 305 8.46 -13.13 -0.85
CA LYS A 305 7.28 -12.29 -0.74
C LYS A 305 7.06 -11.49 -2.02
N LEU A 306 8.08 -10.80 -2.52
CA LEU A 306 7.99 -10.02 -3.76
C LEU A 306 7.51 -10.89 -4.93
N LEU A 307 8.07 -12.10 -5.10
CA LEU A 307 7.68 -13.01 -6.17
C LEU A 307 6.20 -13.40 -6.07
N CYS A 308 5.74 -13.71 -4.88
CA CYS A 308 4.35 -14.08 -4.62
C CYS A 308 3.39 -12.88 -4.78
N ASP A 309 3.75 -11.72 -4.26
CA ASP A 309 2.92 -10.52 -4.34
C ASP A 309 2.69 -10.13 -5.80
N PHE A 310 3.73 -10.12 -6.63
CA PHE A 310 3.59 -9.90 -8.07
C PHE A 310 2.65 -10.93 -8.73
N ALA A 311 2.84 -12.22 -8.43
CA ALA A 311 2.08 -13.29 -9.07
C ALA A 311 0.59 -13.33 -8.68
N PHE A 312 0.24 -12.91 -7.45
CA PHE A 312 -1.12 -12.99 -6.91
C PHE A 312 -1.86 -11.67 -6.90
N HIS A 313 -1.19 -10.54 -7.23
CA HIS A 313 -1.85 -9.23 -7.21
C HIS A 313 -3.07 -9.19 -8.13
N PRO A 314 -4.27 -8.88 -7.60
CA PRO A 314 -5.52 -8.97 -8.38
C PRO A 314 -5.62 -7.97 -9.53
N GLY A 315 -4.84 -6.88 -9.52
CA GLY A 315 -4.79 -5.88 -10.58
C GLY A 315 -4.01 -6.31 -11.82
N MET A 316 -3.28 -7.44 -11.77
CA MET A 316 -2.39 -7.85 -12.86
C MET A 316 -3.02 -8.84 -13.84
N GLU A 317 -3.96 -9.66 -13.39
CA GLU A 317 -4.66 -10.68 -14.19
C GLU A 317 -3.74 -11.57 -15.05
N LEU A 318 -2.57 -11.94 -14.50
CA LEU A 318 -1.56 -12.73 -15.21
C LEU A 318 -2.10 -14.12 -15.59
N SER A 319 -1.85 -14.53 -16.83
CA SER A 319 -2.09 -15.92 -17.26
C SER A 319 -1.15 -16.89 -16.52
N VAL A 320 -1.50 -18.19 -16.53
CA VAL A 320 -0.66 -19.24 -15.94
C VAL A 320 0.76 -19.22 -16.55
N GLY A 321 0.85 -19.08 -17.88
CA GLY A 321 2.14 -19.02 -18.58
C GLY A 321 2.98 -17.79 -18.16
N MET A 322 2.34 -16.63 -17.97
CA MET A 322 3.03 -15.42 -17.52
C MET A 322 3.51 -15.52 -16.07
N ARG A 323 2.72 -16.13 -15.17
CA ARG A 323 3.16 -16.40 -13.80
C ARG A 323 4.37 -17.35 -13.78
N LYS A 324 4.30 -18.43 -14.57
CA LYS A 324 5.44 -19.36 -14.69
C LYS A 324 6.69 -18.64 -15.19
N TYR A 325 6.58 -17.85 -16.24
CA TYR A 325 7.69 -17.07 -16.78
C TYR A 325 8.27 -16.08 -15.75
N TRP A 326 7.39 -15.38 -15.00
CA TRP A 326 7.81 -14.52 -13.91
C TRP A 326 8.65 -15.24 -12.85
N PHE A 327 8.19 -16.41 -12.37
CA PHE A 327 8.95 -17.18 -11.39
C PHE A 327 10.27 -17.68 -11.97
N GLN A 328 10.29 -18.15 -13.21
CA GLN A 328 11.52 -18.62 -13.86
C GLN A 328 12.57 -17.52 -13.98
N GLU A 329 12.21 -16.34 -14.48
CA GLU A 329 13.15 -15.23 -14.62
C GLU A 329 13.57 -14.65 -13.26
N SER A 330 12.67 -14.56 -12.31
CA SER A 330 13.00 -14.09 -10.96
C SER A 330 13.89 -15.08 -10.19
N LEU A 331 13.70 -16.38 -10.36
CA LEU A 331 14.58 -17.38 -9.74
C LEU A 331 15.97 -17.40 -10.35
N LYS A 332 16.13 -17.09 -11.65
CA LYS A 332 17.46 -16.86 -12.23
C LYS A 332 18.18 -15.67 -11.58
N LEU A 333 17.43 -14.61 -11.22
CA LEU A 333 17.98 -13.42 -10.58
C LEU A 333 18.36 -13.66 -9.12
N TYR A 334 17.45 -14.26 -8.34
CA TYR A 334 17.58 -14.37 -6.88
C TYR A 334 18.15 -15.70 -6.38
N GLY A 335 18.22 -16.72 -7.25
CA GLY A 335 18.75 -18.04 -6.94
C GLY A 335 17.67 -19.10 -6.74
N GLU A 336 17.94 -20.30 -7.21
CA GLU A 336 17.05 -21.48 -7.08
C GLU A 336 16.95 -22.00 -5.64
N GLU A 337 17.88 -21.59 -4.77
CA GLU A 337 17.83 -21.90 -3.33
C GLU A 337 16.59 -21.31 -2.63
N LEU A 338 15.87 -20.39 -3.26
CA LEU A 338 14.58 -19.89 -2.78
C LEU A 338 13.44 -20.92 -2.93
N ILE A 339 13.55 -21.90 -3.84
CA ILE A 339 12.48 -22.84 -4.21
C ILE A 339 11.88 -23.57 -3.00
N PRO A 340 12.66 -24.14 -2.05
CA PRO A 340 12.07 -24.82 -0.91
C PRO A 340 11.20 -23.89 -0.05
N ARG A 341 11.66 -22.65 0.18
CA ARG A 341 10.93 -21.67 0.97
C ARG A 341 9.72 -21.11 0.20
N LEU A 342 9.87 -20.90 -1.09
CA LEU A 342 8.78 -20.52 -1.99
C LEU A 342 7.68 -21.61 -1.98
N ASN A 343 8.04 -22.88 -2.12
CA ASN A 343 7.11 -24.02 -2.03
C ASN A 343 6.36 -24.07 -0.69
N ALA A 344 7.04 -23.78 0.41
CA ALA A 344 6.41 -23.77 1.72
C ALA A 344 5.42 -22.60 1.89
N SER A 345 5.74 -21.40 1.40
CA SER A 345 5.09 -20.15 1.77
C SER A 345 4.12 -19.59 0.74
N TRP A 346 4.20 -19.94 -0.56
CA TRP A 346 3.36 -19.34 -1.59
C TRP A 346 1.85 -19.40 -1.29
N PRO A 347 1.30 -20.50 -0.68
CA PRO A 347 -0.13 -20.51 -0.35
C PRO A 347 -0.47 -19.46 0.71
N LEU A 348 0.42 -19.23 1.68
CA LEU A 348 0.23 -18.24 2.74
C LEU A 348 0.19 -16.82 2.17
N TYR A 349 1.08 -16.49 1.23
CA TYR A 349 1.04 -15.19 0.53
C TYR A 349 -0.22 -15.03 -0.31
N GLY A 350 -0.66 -16.10 -1.00
CA GLY A 350 -1.95 -16.10 -1.68
C GLY A 350 -3.12 -15.84 -0.74
N LEU A 351 -3.08 -16.40 0.50
CA LEU A 351 -4.09 -16.14 1.53
C LEU A 351 -4.02 -14.69 2.05
N CYS A 352 -2.84 -14.08 2.14
CA CYS A 352 -2.73 -12.64 2.42
C CYS A 352 -3.49 -11.83 1.37
N TRP A 353 -3.36 -12.17 0.07
CA TRP A 353 -4.08 -11.50 -1.00
C TRP A 353 -5.60 -11.74 -0.95
N VAL A 354 -6.05 -12.93 -0.55
CA VAL A 354 -7.48 -13.17 -0.28
C VAL A 354 -8.00 -12.15 0.75
N LEU A 355 -7.26 -11.93 1.85
CA LEU A 355 -7.65 -10.97 2.89
C LEU A 355 -7.52 -9.51 2.43
N ILE A 356 -6.51 -9.17 1.64
CA ILE A 356 -6.31 -7.82 1.08
C ILE A 356 -7.50 -7.43 0.19
N MET A 357 -8.00 -8.33 -0.66
CA MET A 357 -9.19 -8.08 -1.47
C MET A 357 -10.43 -7.78 -0.63
N LEU A 358 -10.50 -8.29 0.61
CA LEU A 358 -11.60 -8.05 1.54
C LEU A 358 -11.47 -6.72 2.31
N ASN A 359 -10.40 -5.96 2.13
CA ASN A 359 -10.25 -4.64 2.76
C ASN A 359 -11.38 -3.66 2.39
N GLU A 360 -12.10 -3.88 1.29
CA GLU A 360 -13.30 -3.10 0.92
C GLU A 360 -14.44 -3.19 1.95
N PHE A 361 -14.39 -4.17 2.85
CA PHE A 361 -15.32 -4.25 3.97
C PHE A 361 -14.92 -3.32 5.13
N ARG A 362 -13.67 -2.88 5.20
CA ARG A 362 -13.16 -2.01 6.25
C ARG A 362 -13.57 -0.57 6.02
N GLU A 363 -14.11 0.06 7.09
CA GLU A 363 -14.57 1.45 7.03
C GLU A 363 -13.44 2.43 6.78
N ASP A 364 -12.31 2.26 7.49
CA ASP A 364 -11.15 3.14 7.35
C ASP A 364 -10.55 3.13 5.94
N ILE A 365 -10.56 1.97 5.26
CA ILE A 365 -10.08 1.85 3.87
C ILE A 365 -11.06 2.50 2.91
N TRP A 366 -12.37 2.31 3.13
CA TRP A 366 -13.40 2.90 2.29
C TRP A 366 -13.36 4.43 2.33
N VAL A 367 -13.22 5.00 3.52
CA VAL A 367 -13.10 6.46 3.71
C VAL A 367 -11.89 7.01 2.96
N ARG A 368 -10.70 6.37 3.10
CA ARG A 368 -9.50 6.78 2.36
C ARG A 368 -9.68 6.70 0.85
N ARG A 369 -10.31 5.64 0.35
CA ARG A 369 -10.58 5.48 -1.08
C ARG A 369 -11.50 6.59 -1.61
N CYS A 370 -12.56 6.92 -0.89
CA CYS A 370 -13.45 8.01 -1.28
C CYS A 370 -12.73 9.36 -1.27
N ALA A 371 -11.79 9.57 -0.34
CA ALA A 371 -10.98 10.78 -0.30
C ALA A 371 -9.96 10.85 -1.46
N ALA A 372 -9.37 9.71 -1.84
CA ALA A 372 -8.42 9.65 -2.95
C ALA A 372 -9.11 9.72 -4.34
N GLU A 373 -10.33 9.22 -4.46
CA GLU A 373 -11.11 9.20 -5.70
C GLU A 373 -12.58 9.58 -5.43
N PRO A 374 -12.89 10.89 -5.36
CA PRO A 374 -14.26 11.37 -5.09
C PRO A 374 -15.31 10.88 -6.10
N THR A 375 -14.87 10.45 -7.29
CA THR A 375 -15.72 9.93 -8.37
C THR A 375 -15.92 8.43 -8.34
N VAL A 376 -15.64 7.74 -7.23
CA VAL A 376 -15.86 6.28 -7.13
C VAL A 376 -17.28 5.95 -7.58
N LYS A 377 -17.39 5.43 -8.80
CA LYS A 377 -18.66 5.04 -9.40
C LYS A 377 -19.07 3.65 -8.90
N GLY A 378 -20.20 3.58 -8.24
CA GLY A 378 -20.80 2.32 -7.79
C GLY A 378 -21.04 2.28 -6.29
N SER A 379 -21.93 1.38 -5.87
CA SER A 379 -22.19 1.22 -4.45
C SER A 379 -21.04 0.45 -3.79
N ARG A 380 -20.64 0.83 -2.58
CA ARG A 380 -19.70 0.08 -1.74
C ARG A 380 -20.08 -1.41 -1.67
N LYS A 381 -21.38 -1.69 -1.56
CA LYS A 381 -21.92 -3.05 -1.50
C LYS A 381 -21.59 -3.87 -2.75
N ASP A 382 -21.71 -3.28 -3.94
CA ASP A 382 -21.39 -3.98 -5.19
C ASP A 382 -19.88 -4.27 -5.30
N LEU A 383 -19.06 -3.32 -4.84
CA LEU A 383 -17.61 -3.51 -4.76
C LEU A 383 -17.26 -4.64 -3.79
N GLN A 384 -17.83 -4.66 -2.58
CA GLN A 384 -17.65 -5.73 -1.60
C GLN A 384 -18.05 -7.09 -2.15
N ILE A 385 -19.18 -7.20 -2.84
CA ILE A 385 -19.66 -8.44 -3.47
C ILE A 385 -18.66 -8.92 -4.52
N ARG A 386 -18.20 -8.03 -5.39
CA ARG A 386 -17.22 -8.34 -6.44
C ARG A 386 -15.90 -8.81 -5.86
N GLN A 387 -15.37 -8.10 -4.87
CA GLN A 387 -14.09 -8.45 -4.25
C GLN A 387 -14.15 -9.74 -3.45
N GLN A 388 -15.26 -10.00 -2.74
CA GLN A 388 -15.43 -11.29 -2.07
C GLN A 388 -15.49 -12.46 -3.06
N LYS A 389 -16.15 -12.27 -4.23
CA LYS A 389 -16.16 -13.29 -5.30
C LYS A 389 -14.74 -13.58 -5.79
N ARG A 390 -13.93 -12.54 -6.04
CA ARG A 390 -12.51 -12.69 -6.44
C ARG A 390 -11.70 -13.38 -5.35
N ALA A 391 -11.88 -13.01 -4.08
CA ALA A 391 -11.23 -13.63 -2.93
C ALA A 391 -11.56 -15.14 -2.85
N SER A 392 -12.85 -15.52 -3.00
CA SER A 392 -13.26 -16.94 -3.06
C SER A 392 -12.68 -17.67 -4.25
N GLN A 393 -12.53 -17.03 -5.40
CA GLN A 393 -11.89 -17.64 -6.58
C GLN A 393 -10.40 -17.91 -6.35
N LEU A 394 -9.68 -16.95 -5.75
CA LEU A 394 -8.27 -17.14 -5.41
C LEU A 394 -8.10 -18.25 -4.36
N LEU A 395 -8.97 -18.30 -3.33
CA LEU A 395 -8.94 -19.37 -2.33
C LEU A 395 -9.10 -20.75 -2.98
N LYS A 396 -10.06 -20.91 -3.89
CA LYS A 396 -10.27 -22.17 -4.65
C LYS A 396 -9.08 -22.50 -5.56
N PHE A 397 -8.47 -21.51 -6.18
CA PHE A 397 -7.27 -21.72 -6.98
C PHE A 397 -6.12 -22.25 -6.14
N ILE A 398 -5.87 -21.66 -4.95
CA ILE A 398 -4.83 -22.11 -4.02
C ILE A 398 -5.10 -23.54 -3.58
N ASP A 399 -6.33 -23.87 -3.15
CA ASP A 399 -6.72 -25.21 -2.71
C ASP A 399 -6.50 -26.26 -3.83
N HIS A 400 -6.96 -25.96 -5.04
CA HIS A 400 -6.76 -26.83 -6.19
C HIS A 400 -5.27 -27.03 -6.49
N SER A 401 -4.50 -25.96 -6.57
CA SER A 401 -3.08 -26.01 -6.93
C SER A 401 -2.24 -26.78 -5.90
N VAL A 402 -2.57 -26.66 -4.59
CA VAL A 402 -1.92 -27.43 -3.54
C VAL A 402 -2.26 -28.92 -3.66
N LYS A 403 -3.53 -29.28 -3.89
CA LYS A 403 -3.98 -30.68 -3.99
C LYS A 403 -3.43 -31.38 -5.24
N THR A 404 -3.33 -30.67 -6.34
CA THR A 404 -2.87 -31.24 -7.62
C THR A 404 -1.37 -31.09 -7.85
N GLN A 405 -0.66 -30.39 -6.94
CA GLN A 405 0.74 -30.02 -7.10
C GLN A 405 1.04 -29.32 -8.44
N THR A 406 0.05 -28.60 -8.97
CA THR A 406 0.14 -27.95 -10.28
C THR A 406 0.75 -26.56 -10.24
N PHE A 407 1.08 -26.03 -9.06
CA PHE A 407 1.82 -24.79 -8.94
C PHE A 407 3.32 -25.09 -9.10
N ASP A 408 3.70 -25.22 -10.37
CA ASP A 408 5.08 -25.52 -10.77
C ASP A 408 5.79 -24.19 -11.07
N PHE A 409 6.88 -23.95 -10.35
CA PHE A 409 7.73 -22.77 -10.53
C PHE A 409 8.77 -22.96 -11.64
N MET A 410 8.93 -24.19 -12.15
CA MET A 410 9.91 -24.56 -13.17
C MET A 410 9.28 -24.86 -14.52
#